data_29703a1e6fa22d6d66dd99628aaefe86
#
_entry.id   29703a1e6fa22d6d66dd99628aaefe86
#
_cell.length_a   1.000
_cell.length_b   1.000
_cell.length_c   1.000
_cell.angle_alpha   90.00
_cell.angle_beta   90.00
_cell.angle_gamma   90.00
#
_symmetry.space_group_name_H-M   'P 1'
#
loop_
_entity.id
_entity.type
_entity.pdbx_description
1 polymer ?
#
loop_
_entity_poly.entity_id
_entity_poly.type
_entity_poly.pdbx_seq_one_letter_code
_entity_poly.pdbx_strand_id
1 'polypeptide(L)'
;MIKIFGKVRYHWQPEMSVLVIYWSLSVIPIFIGLALMYESSNVPTLVLFSFFLFMVLLAIGVHRYFTIYDDGILRIITANPFTPIKIDISTIEKLEVTKTSITLHFTGKSRSRTFCMRKWPKKYFVNALALNEHFKGEVELVDNLTLLDYFEVYYGDQAKKH
;
A
#
# COMPACT_ATOMS: atom_id res chain seq x y z
N MET A 1 8.09 -7.69 4.98
CA MET A 1 8.88 -6.59 4.40
C MET A 1 9.73 -7.18 3.28
N ILE A 2 9.52 -6.76 2.05
CA ILE A 2 10.21 -7.34 0.88
C ILE A 2 11.25 -6.33 0.42
N LYS A 3 12.54 -6.72 0.47
CA LYS A 3 13.63 -5.96 -0.14
C LYS A 3 13.82 -6.46 -1.57
N ILE A 4 13.63 -5.58 -2.55
CA ILE A 4 13.89 -5.90 -3.96
C ILE A 4 14.88 -4.86 -4.48
N PHE A 5 16.01 -5.30 -5.01
CA PHE A 5 17.13 -4.45 -5.47
C PHE A 5 17.62 -3.45 -4.41
N GLY A 6 17.77 -3.89 -3.15
CA GLY A 6 18.26 -3.05 -2.06
C GLY A 6 17.26 -2.05 -1.48
N LYS A 7 16.11 -1.84 -2.10
CA LYS A 7 15.08 -0.89 -1.65
C LYS A 7 13.93 -1.57 -0.95
N VAL A 8 13.47 -0.95 0.12
CA VAL A 8 12.34 -1.44 0.92
C VAL A 8 11.04 -0.97 0.29
N ARG A 9 10.12 -1.93 0.07
CA ARG A 9 8.78 -1.66 -0.45
C ARG A 9 7.76 -1.80 0.67
N TYR A 10 6.97 -0.74 0.87
CA TYR A 10 5.90 -0.69 1.86
C TYR A 10 4.56 -0.82 1.14
N HIS A 11 3.92 -1.98 1.22
CA HIS A 11 2.65 -2.22 0.55
C HIS A 11 1.51 -1.45 1.23
N TRP A 12 0.72 -0.77 0.42
CA TRP A 12 -0.50 -0.10 0.82
C TRP A 12 -1.70 -0.65 0.05
N GLN A 13 -2.88 -0.43 0.59
CA GLN A 13 -4.14 -0.87 0.00
C GLN A 13 -5.06 0.35 -0.22
N PRO A 14 -5.93 0.32 -1.23
CA PRO A 14 -7.00 1.30 -1.32
C PRO A 14 -8.00 1.09 -0.18
N GLU A 15 -8.94 2.00 -0.06
CA GLU A 15 -10.06 1.87 0.86
C GLU A 15 -10.79 0.53 0.65
N MET A 16 -11.31 -0.06 1.74
CA MET A 16 -11.90 -1.41 1.71
C MET A 16 -13.03 -1.54 0.69
N SER A 17 -13.85 -0.49 0.51
CA SER A 17 -14.91 -0.43 -0.50
C SER A 17 -14.36 -0.63 -1.91
N VAL A 18 -13.34 0.14 -2.26
CA VAL A 18 -12.67 0.05 -3.58
C VAL A 18 -11.98 -1.31 -3.76
N LEU A 19 -11.40 -1.84 -2.68
CA LEU A 19 -10.74 -3.15 -2.70
C LEU A 19 -11.74 -4.28 -2.99
N VAL A 20 -12.89 -4.27 -2.31
CA VAL A 20 -13.97 -5.27 -2.53
C VAL A 20 -14.48 -5.20 -3.96
N ILE A 21 -14.80 -3.99 -4.45
CA ILE A 21 -15.27 -3.79 -5.83
C ILE A 21 -14.23 -4.33 -6.83
N TYR A 22 -12.97 -3.96 -6.64
CA TYR A 22 -11.89 -4.38 -7.54
C TYR A 22 -11.76 -5.91 -7.59
N TRP A 23 -11.70 -6.59 -6.45
CA TRP A 23 -11.56 -8.03 -6.39
C TRP A 23 -12.79 -8.76 -6.91
N SER A 24 -14.00 -8.25 -6.62
CA SER A 24 -15.24 -8.81 -7.17
C SER A 24 -15.24 -8.79 -8.70
N LEU A 25 -14.88 -7.63 -9.30
CA LEU A 25 -14.78 -7.50 -10.75
C LEU A 25 -13.65 -8.37 -11.34
N SER A 26 -12.52 -8.50 -10.63
CA SER A 26 -11.38 -9.29 -11.11
C SER A 26 -11.67 -10.79 -11.18
N VAL A 27 -12.58 -11.31 -10.36
CA VAL A 27 -12.93 -12.73 -10.33
C VAL A 27 -13.98 -13.09 -11.39
N ILE A 28 -14.74 -12.13 -11.94
CA ILE A 28 -15.77 -12.37 -12.97
C ILE A 28 -15.24 -13.18 -14.17
N PRO A 29 -14.08 -12.86 -14.77
CA PRO A 29 -13.55 -13.65 -15.90
C PRO A 29 -13.38 -15.13 -15.60
N ILE A 30 -13.03 -15.49 -14.35
CA ILE A 30 -12.90 -16.91 -13.95
C ILE A 30 -14.26 -17.61 -14.02
N PHE A 31 -15.31 -16.99 -13.47
CA PHE A 31 -16.65 -17.58 -13.49
C PHE A 31 -17.18 -17.73 -14.90
N ILE A 32 -16.94 -16.75 -15.78
CA ILE A 32 -17.28 -16.85 -17.20
C ILE A 32 -16.51 -18.03 -17.85
N GLY A 33 -15.20 -18.13 -17.58
CA GLY A 33 -14.39 -19.24 -18.08
C GLY A 33 -14.90 -20.60 -17.62
N LEU A 34 -15.26 -20.74 -16.35
CA LEU A 34 -15.81 -21.98 -15.79
C LEU A 34 -17.17 -22.34 -16.40
N ALA A 35 -18.06 -21.36 -16.61
CA ALA A 35 -19.35 -21.59 -17.28
C ALA A 35 -19.15 -22.11 -18.70
N LEU A 36 -18.26 -21.51 -19.48
CA LEU A 36 -17.93 -21.95 -20.84
C LEU A 36 -17.29 -23.33 -20.87
N MET A 37 -16.48 -23.68 -19.86
CA MET A 37 -15.88 -25.01 -19.73
C MET A 37 -16.95 -26.08 -19.46
N TYR A 38 -17.97 -25.75 -18.69
CA TYR A 38 -19.06 -26.69 -18.38
C TYR A 38 -19.89 -27.04 -19.59
N GLU A 39 -20.08 -26.12 -20.55
CA GLU A 39 -20.85 -26.32 -21.75
C GLU A 39 -20.08 -27.00 -22.89
N SER A 40 -18.75 -27.09 -22.78
CA SER A 40 -17.90 -27.55 -23.90
C SER A 40 -17.14 -28.81 -23.55
N SER A 41 -17.09 -29.75 -24.49
CA SER A 41 -16.30 -30.98 -24.37
C SER A 41 -14.79 -30.75 -24.50
N ASN A 42 -14.37 -29.62 -25.07
CA ASN A 42 -12.98 -29.20 -25.22
C ASN A 42 -12.77 -27.86 -24.53
N VAL A 43 -11.55 -27.59 -24.12
CA VAL A 43 -11.21 -26.28 -23.49
C VAL A 43 -11.25 -25.17 -24.55
N PRO A 44 -12.26 -24.29 -24.54
CA PRO A 44 -12.34 -23.21 -25.51
C PRO A 44 -11.18 -22.21 -25.31
N THR A 45 -10.67 -21.62 -26.38
CA THR A 45 -9.64 -20.59 -26.35
C THR A 45 -10.05 -19.38 -25.47
N LEU A 46 -11.35 -19.10 -25.41
CA LEU A 46 -11.90 -18.02 -24.58
C LEU A 46 -11.68 -18.25 -23.07
N VAL A 47 -11.63 -19.51 -22.63
CA VAL A 47 -11.32 -19.88 -21.23
C VAL A 47 -9.88 -19.50 -20.90
N LEU A 48 -8.94 -19.80 -21.79
CA LEU A 48 -7.53 -19.43 -21.61
C LEU A 48 -7.36 -17.91 -21.56
N PHE A 49 -8.08 -17.19 -22.42
CA PHE A 49 -8.08 -15.72 -22.40
C PHE A 49 -8.65 -15.16 -21.08
N SER A 50 -9.77 -15.72 -20.58
CA SER A 50 -10.37 -15.31 -19.31
C SER A 50 -9.42 -15.52 -18.14
N PHE A 51 -8.69 -16.64 -18.13
CA PHE A 51 -7.70 -16.93 -17.10
C PHE A 51 -6.50 -15.99 -17.18
N PHE A 52 -6.01 -15.71 -18.39
CA PHE A 52 -4.94 -14.73 -18.61
C PHE A 52 -5.35 -13.35 -18.15
N LEU A 53 -6.56 -12.91 -18.48
CA LEU A 53 -7.10 -11.61 -18.03
C LEU A 53 -7.15 -11.52 -16.51
N PHE A 54 -7.62 -12.58 -15.84
CA PHE A 54 -7.60 -12.64 -14.38
C PHE A 54 -6.18 -12.49 -13.80
N MET A 55 -5.20 -13.18 -14.38
CA MET A 55 -3.80 -13.09 -13.92
C MET A 55 -3.23 -11.69 -14.07
N VAL A 56 -3.56 -10.98 -15.14
CA VAL A 56 -3.17 -9.57 -15.35
C VAL A 56 -3.83 -8.66 -14.31
N LEU A 57 -5.13 -8.82 -14.07
CA LEU A 57 -5.85 -8.05 -13.05
C LEU A 57 -5.29 -8.32 -11.65
N LEU A 58 -4.99 -9.57 -11.32
CA LEU A 58 -4.36 -9.95 -10.06
C LEU A 58 -3.01 -9.25 -9.89
N ALA A 59 -2.15 -9.26 -10.91
CA ALA A 59 -0.85 -8.60 -10.89
C ALA A 59 -0.98 -7.09 -10.63
N ILE A 60 -1.93 -6.42 -11.31
CA ILE A 60 -2.21 -4.99 -11.11
C ILE A 60 -2.74 -4.71 -9.70
N GLY A 61 -3.60 -5.58 -9.17
CA GLY A 61 -4.19 -5.42 -7.84
C GLY A 61 -3.17 -5.48 -6.70
N VAL A 62 -2.17 -6.34 -6.85
CA VAL A 62 -1.11 -6.53 -5.83
C VAL A 62 0.01 -5.49 -5.96
N HIS A 63 0.17 -4.86 -7.12
CA HIS A 63 1.31 -3.98 -7.44
C HIS A 63 1.14 -2.55 -6.91
N ARG A 64 0.95 -2.38 -5.58
CA ARG A 64 0.79 -1.08 -4.92
C ARG A 64 1.73 -0.97 -3.73
N TYR A 65 2.68 -0.03 -3.79
CA TYR A 65 3.65 0.14 -2.71
C TYR A 65 4.27 1.54 -2.69
N PHE A 66 4.81 1.91 -1.54
CA PHE A 66 5.69 3.06 -1.36
C PHE A 66 7.14 2.64 -1.43
N THR A 67 7.98 3.52 -1.92
CA THR A 67 9.44 3.41 -1.83
C THR A 67 10.00 4.76 -1.43
N ILE A 68 10.79 4.78 -0.36
CA ILE A 68 11.55 5.96 0.08
C ILE A 68 12.91 5.88 -0.58
N TYR A 69 13.32 6.96 -1.23
CA TYR A 69 14.65 7.11 -1.82
C TYR A 69 15.51 7.99 -0.93
N ASP A 70 16.82 7.77 -0.97
CA ASP A 70 17.80 8.52 -0.22
C ASP A 70 17.83 10.00 -0.62
N ASP A 71 17.42 10.32 -1.86
CA ASP A 71 17.28 11.68 -2.40
C ASP A 71 16.12 12.49 -1.79
N GLY A 72 15.46 12.01 -0.75
CA GLY A 72 14.29 12.66 -0.15
C GLY A 72 13.01 12.56 -0.98
N ILE A 73 12.95 11.62 -1.93
CA ILE A 73 11.78 11.42 -2.79
C ILE A 73 10.98 10.20 -2.29
N LEU A 74 9.71 10.43 -1.99
CA LEU A 74 8.71 9.39 -1.76
C LEU A 74 8.04 9.02 -3.09
N ARG A 75 8.28 7.81 -3.56
CA ARG A 75 7.64 7.28 -4.76
C ARG A 75 6.45 6.42 -4.39
N ILE A 76 5.28 6.80 -4.88
CA ILE A 76 4.02 6.07 -4.68
C ILE A 76 3.66 5.37 -5.98
N ILE A 77 3.61 4.04 -5.94
CA ILE A 77 3.16 3.22 -7.05
C ILE A 77 1.71 2.83 -6.79
N THR A 78 0.86 3.26 -7.70
CA THR A 78 -0.58 2.98 -7.73
C THR A 78 -0.88 1.78 -8.63
N ALA A 79 -2.14 1.55 -8.98
CA ALA A 79 -2.53 0.51 -9.93
C ALA A 79 -1.88 0.66 -11.31
N ASN A 80 -1.49 1.88 -11.70
CA ASN A 80 -0.73 2.11 -12.92
C ASN A 80 0.78 2.13 -12.61
N PRO A 81 1.54 1.10 -12.96
CA PRO A 81 2.98 1.03 -12.69
C PRO A 81 3.81 2.00 -13.55
N PHE A 82 3.25 2.47 -14.68
CA PHE A 82 3.97 3.33 -15.64
C PHE A 82 4.01 4.80 -15.21
N THR A 83 3.08 5.24 -14.35
CA THR A 83 3.00 6.63 -13.88
C THR A 83 3.13 6.70 -12.36
N PRO A 84 4.34 6.50 -11.80
CA PRO A 84 4.55 6.64 -10.37
C PRO A 84 4.40 8.11 -9.95
N ILE A 85 3.72 8.32 -8.83
CA ILE A 85 3.63 9.63 -8.22
C ILE A 85 4.90 9.85 -7.39
N LYS A 86 5.63 10.91 -7.69
CA LYS A 86 6.80 11.34 -6.93
C LYS A 86 6.40 12.50 -6.03
N ILE A 87 6.72 12.41 -4.76
CA ILE A 87 6.45 13.43 -3.74
C ILE A 87 7.78 13.71 -3.06
N ASP A 88 8.12 14.98 -2.93
CA ASP A 88 9.24 15.41 -2.11
C ASP A 88 8.86 15.28 -0.63
N ILE A 89 9.65 14.57 0.14
CA ILE A 89 9.42 14.33 1.57
C ILE A 89 9.42 15.65 2.34
N SER A 90 10.20 16.62 1.91
CA SER A 90 10.28 17.96 2.53
C SER A 90 8.96 18.75 2.45
N THR A 91 8.07 18.40 1.49
CA THR A 91 6.76 19.04 1.36
C THR A 91 5.69 18.43 2.26
N ILE A 92 6.00 17.37 3.00
CA ILE A 92 5.09 16.74 3.94
C ILE A 92 5.15 17.50 5.26
N GLU A 93 4.08 18.21 5.59
CA GLU A 93 3.95 18.99 6.80
C GLU A 93 3.51 18.15 7.98
N LYS A 94 2.58 17.23 7.76
CA LYS A 94 1.99 16.40 8.81
C LYS A 94 1.67 14.99 8.28
N LEU A 95 2.00 14.01 9.09
CA LEU A 95 1.66 12.61 8.88
C LEU A 95 0.68 12.16 9.96
N GLU A 96 -0.58 12.02 9.63
CA GLU A 96 -1.57 11.46 10.54
C GLU A 96 -1.61 9.94 10.42
N VAL A 97 -1.48 9.26 11.54
CA VAL A 97 -1.47 7.80 11.63
C VAL A 97 -2.69 7.34 12.41
N THR A 98 -3.55 6.56 11.74
CA THR A 98 -4.70 5.90 12.38
C THR A 98 -4.47 4.39 12.45
N LYS A 99 -5.39 3.65 13.08
CA LYS A 99 -5.32 2.19 13.18
C LYS A 99 -5.24 1.49 11.81
N THR A 100 -5.91 2.01 10.78
CA THR A 100 -6.06 1.36 9.47
C THR A 100 -5.44 2.12 8.31
N SER A 101 -5.09 3.40 8.51
CA SER A 101 -4.61 4.28 7.44
C SER A 101 -3.51 5.22 7.88
N ILE A 102 -2.91 5.87 6.90
CA ILE A 102 -2.04 7.03 7.05
C ILE A 102 -2.53 8.13 6.12
N THR A 103 -2.50 9.37 6.60
CA THR A 103 -2.85 10.54 5.81
C THR A 103 -1.66 11.48 5.74
N LEU A 104 -1.25 11.81 4.52
CA LEU A 104 -0.19 12.76 4.23
C LEU A 104 -0.79 14.14 3.97
N HIS A 105 -0.41 15.13 4.77
CA HIS A 105 -0.74 16.54 4.58
C HIS A 105 0.45 17.26 3.97
N PHE A 106 0.21 18.08 2.95
CA PHE A 106 1.27 18.76 2.22
C PHE A 106 1.21 20.27 2.41
N THR A 107 2.36 20.88 2.56
CA THR A 107 2.50 22.35 2.69
C THR A 107 1.90 23.07 1.49
N GLY A 108 1.04 24.06 1.74
CA GLY A 108 0.45 24.92 0.70
C GLY A 108 -0.59 24.25 -0.21
N LYS A 109 -0.94 22.98 0.01
CA LYS A 109 -2.00 22.28 -0.73
C LYS A 109 -3.10 21.84 0.24
N SER A 110 -4.31 22.26 -0.05
CA SER A 110 -5.53 21.79 0.67
C SER A 110 -5.84 20.29 0.45
N ARG A 111 -4.99 19.55 -0.25
CA ARG A 111 -5.21 18.14 -0.59
C ARG A 111 -4.36 17.24 0.28
N SER A 112 -4.98 16.62 1.24
CA SER A 112 -4.44 15.44 1.92
C SER A 112 -4.62 14.17 1.08
N ARG A 113 -3.76 13.16 1.30
CA ARG A 113 -3.89 11.85 0.68
C ARG A 113 -3.90 10.78 1.75
N THR A 114 -4.98 10.00 1.78
CA THR A 114 -5.14 8.89 2.71
C THR A 114 -4.86 7.55 2.03
N PHE A 115 -4.10 6.70 2.70
CA PHE A 115 -3.72 5.38 2.24
C PHE A 115 -3.98 4.36 3.35
N CYS A 116 -4.70 3.30 3.03
CA CYS A 116 -4.92 2.22 3.98
C CYS A 116 -3.68 1.31 4.01
N MET A 117 -3.19 1.00 5.21
CA MET A 117 -2.04 0.13 5.40
C MET A 117 -2.27 -0.83 6.57
N ARG A 118 -1.81 -2.05 6.38
CA ARG A 118 -1.77 -3.03 7.48
C ARG A 118 -0.76 -2.59 8.55
N LYS A 119 -0.94 -3.06 9.79
CA LYS A 119 -0.14 -2.69 10.98
C LYS A 119 1.38 -2.74 10.71
N TRP A 120 1.91 -3.86 10.21
CA TRP A 120 3.35 -4.04 10.02
C TRP A 120 3.98 -3.13 8.96
N PRO A 121 3.50 -3.11 7.69
CA PRO A 121 4.05 -2.19 6.69
C PRO A 121 3.97 -0.73 7.12
N LYS A 122 2.88 -0.34 7.77
CA LYS A 122 2.64 1.01 8.28
C LYS A 122 3.69 1.41 9.32
N LYS A 123 3.93 0.57 10.33
CA LYS A 123 4.93 0.82 11.37
C LYS A 123 6.31 1.09 10.76
N TYR A 124 6.75 0.21 9.87
CA TYR A 124 8.06 0.36 9.23
C TYR A 124 8.14 1.57 8.31
N PHE A 125 7.05 1.90 7.61
CA PHE A 125 6.99 3.09 6.75
C PHE A 125 7.08 4.37 7.57
N VAL A 126 6.27 4.50 8.64
CA VAL A 126 6.29 5.67 9.53
C VAL A 126 7.67 5.86 10.15
N ASN A 127 8.28 4.78 10.65
CA ASN A 127 9.62 4.83 11.21
C ASN A 127 10.68 5.24 10.18
N ALA A 128 10.64 4.68 8.97
CA ALA A 128 11.57 5.02 7.91
C ALA A 128 11.40 6.47 7.42
N LEU A 129 10.15 6.98 7.40
CA LEU A 129 9.88 8.36 7.04
C LEU A 129 10.34 9.32 8.14
N ALA A 130 10.05 9.02 9.41
CA ALA A 130 10.44 9.85 10.56
C ALA A 130 11.96 9.93 10.75
N LEU A 131 12.70 8.88 10.37
CA LEU A 131 14.18 8.86 10.44
C LEU A 131 14.84 9.46 9.19
N ASN A 132 14.07 9.87 8.19
CA ASN A 132 14.62 10.45 6.97
C ASN A 132 15.04 11.91 7.23
N GLU A 133 16.27 12.28 6.87
CA GLU A 133 16.83 13.62 7.08
C GLU A 133 16.04 14.75 6.39
N HIS A 134 15.34 14.41 5.30
CA HIS A 134 14.52 15.37 4.55
C HIS A 134 13.11 15.57 5.12
N PHE A 135 12.70 14.74 6.09
CA PHE A 135 11.40 14.87 6.73
C PHE A 135 11.45 15.92 7.84
N LYS A 136 10.73 17.02 7.63
CA LYS A 136 10.62 18.13 8.60
C LYS A 136 9.22 18.23 9.22
N GLY A 137 8.33 17.33 8.84
CA GLY A 137 6.95 17.33 9.29
C GLY A 137 6.76 16.70 10.65
N GLU A 138 5.54 16.81 11.16
CA GLU A 138 5.11 16.22 12.43
C GLU A 138 4.40 14.89 12.18
N VAL A 139 4.64 13.90 13.06
CA VAL A 139 3.92 12.63 13.06
C VAL A 139 2.91 12.64 14.19
N GLU A 140 1.62 12.67 13.84
CA GLU A 140 0.52 12.63 14.80
C GLU A 140 -0.15 11.27 14.81
N LEU A 141 -0.27 10.67 16.00
CA LEU A 141 -1.04 9.44 16.21
C LEU A 141 -2.45 9.84 16.67
N VAL A 142 -3.42 9.72 15.77
CA VAL A 142 -4.80 10.20 15.99
C VAL A 142 -5.60 9.24 16.85
N ASP A 143 -5.24 7.95 16.88
CA ASP A 143 -6.00 6.89 17.54
C ASP A 143 -5.28 6.45 18.83
N ASN A 144 -5.92 6.64 20.00
CA ASN A 144 -5.34 6.29 21.30
C ASN A 144 -4.90 4.81 21.40
N LEU A 145 -5.63 3.90 20.71
CA LEU A 145 -5.26 2.49 20.63
C LEU A 145 -3.97 2.28 19.81
N THR A 146 -3.75 3.12 18.81
CA THR A 146 -2.53 3.08 18.00
C THR A 146 -1.33 3.61 18.78
N LEU A 147 -1.54 4.58 19.66
CA LEU A 147 -0.52 5.11 20.60
C LEU A 147 0.00 3.99 21.50
N LEU A 148 -0.88 3.28 22.18
CA LEU A 148 -0.52 2.14 23.05
C LEU A 148 0.26 1.06 22.29
N ASP A 149 -0.23 0.64 21.11
CA ASP A 149 0.41 -0.40 20.30
C ASP A 149 1.80 0.00 19.77
N TYR A 150 2.01 1.29 19.47
CA TYR A 150 3.31 1.78 19.01
C TYR A 150 4.30 1.96 20.18
N PHE A 151 3.83 2.46 21.33
CA PHE A 151 4.67 2.63 22.51
C PHE A 151 5.08 1.29 23.14
N GLU A 152 4.19 0.32 23.27
CA GLU A 152 4.54 -1.01 23.80
C GLU A 152 5.62 -1.70 22.98
N VAL A 153 5.59 -1.58 21.65
CA VAL A 153 6.59 -2.20 20.78
C VAL A 153 7.92 -1.44 20.82
N TYR A 154 7.90 -0.10 20.97
CA TYR A 154 9.12 0.71 21.03
C TYR A 154 9.86 0.50 22.35
N TYR A 155 9.16 0.47 23.47
CA TYR A 155 9.75 0.29 24.80
C TYR A 155 9.92 -1.17 25.17
N GLY A 156 9.09 -2.09 24.67
CA GLY A 156 9.23 -3.53 24.88
C GLY A 156 10.49 -4.12 24.22
N ASP A 157 10.92 -3.62 23.07
CA ASP A 157 12.17 -4.03 22.42
C ASP A 157 13.41 -3.41 23.07
N GLN A 158 13.28 -2.25 23.69
CA GLN A 158 14.37 -1.62 24.46
C GLN A 158 14.59 -2.30 25.82
N ALA A 159 13.50 -2.71 26.48
CA ALA A 159 13.58 -3.43 27.78
C ALA A 159 14.15 -4.85 27.66
N LYS A 160 14.14 -5.47 26.48
CA LYS A 160 14.77 -6.78 26.22
C LYS A 160 16.26 -6.71 25.87
N LYS A 161 16.83 -5.51 25.77
CA LYS A 161 18.27 -5.30 25.45
C LYS A 161 19.13 -4.88 26.63
N HIS A 162 18.55 -4.89 27.83
CA HIS A 162 19.27 -4.72 29.11
C HIS A 162 19.13 -6.00 29.96
#